data_69ed30d28015272feda9ed68a4e8ab03
#
_entry.id   69ed30d28015272feda9ed68a4e8ab03
#
_cell.length_a   1.000
_cell.length_b   1.000
_cell.length_c   1.000
_cell.angle_alpha   90.00
_cell.angle_beta   90.00
_cell.angle_gamma   90.00
#
_symmetry.space_group_name_H-M   'P 1'
#
loop_
_entity.id
_entity.type
_entity.pdbx_description
1 polymer ?
#
loop_
_entity_poly.entity_id
_entity_poly.type
_entity_poly.pdbx_seq_one_letter_code
_entity_poly.pdbx_strand_id
1 'polypeptide(L)'
;MSFCLTELHLWSLKNTLHIGDRDIGTYQYYDKKELLVTEHGNLEEKQKLAESRDYPWTLKNRRPEKLRDSLKELEELMQNSQCVLSKWKDKYVCQLLFGSGVLVSLSLSGPQLEKVVIDRSLVGKLISDTISDALLTDSFIILSFLAQNKLCFIQFTKKIGSPDGNKRLEKLSALDYKISYYEIPGPANRTTERRLAINCVQDMVICWWPLYSDDAWPWAPISSEKDRANLLLLGHAQGRLEVLSSIRTEWNPLDVHFGTKQPYQVLTVEGSTGGDKEPMADSCIYECVRNKIQCVSVTRIPLRSKAISCCRTVTEDKLILGCEDSSVILYETHRRVTLLVQAELLPSLISCHPSGAILLVGSNQGELQIFDMALSPINIQLLAEDRSPRATLQFNKYFNVASSLVQMQWIAPQVVSQKPESRDICDLLFLRFDRGPLGVLLFKLVTAQVPDHMSIKGHRLCYRKNNAKSMSSSGGSKKYNLPTWKSRGIFTRGQLSPVDMIFQYIHCDEICEAINLLSSMNWNTLGHQCFVSMSAIVNHLLRQKLTPEREAQLEASLGTFYAPTRPLLDTTVLEYRDQISKYARRFFHHLLRTSITLH
;
A
#
# COMPACT_ATOMS: atom_id res chain seq x y z
N MET A 1 -22.49 8.97 1.82
CA MET A 1 -21.04 9.00 2.14
C MET A 1 -20.49 7.60 2.03
N SER A 2 -19.61 7.36 1.09
CA SER A 2 -18.86 6.11 1.00
C SER A 2 -17.78 6.09 2.07
N PHE A 3 -17.58 4.97 2.73
CA PHE A 3 -16.56 4.83 3.75
C PHE A 3 -15.95 3.43 3.75
N CYS A 4 -14.74 3.35 4.25
CA CYS A 4 -13.99 2.14 4.42
C CYS A 4 -13.88 1.80 5.90
N LEU A 5 -14.26 0.59 6.27
CA LEU A 5 -14.10 0.09 7.62
C LEU A 5 -12.71 -0.51 7.80
N THR A 6 -12.10 -0.23 8.94
CA THR A 6 -10.75 -0.72 9.24
C THR A 6 -10.62 -1.26 10.65
N GLU A 7 -9.68 -2.17 10.84
CA GLU A 7 -9.27 -2.68 12.15
C GLU A 7 -7.74 -2.63 12.24
N LEU A 8 -7.21 -1.99 13.27
CA LEU A 8 -5.78 -1.95 13.52
C LEU A 8 -5.37 -3.09 14.48
N HIS A 9 -4.41 -3.89 14.05
CA HIS A 9 -3.81 -4.97 14.84
C HIS A 9 -2.33 -4.65 15.07
N LEU A 10 -1.98 -4.25 16.30
CA LEU A 10 -0.61 -4.00 16.71
C LEU A 10 -0.03 -5.23 17.41
N TRP A 11 1.16 -5.65 16.98
CA TRP A 11 1.86 -6.80 17.57
C TRP A 11 2.79 -6.34 18.66
N SER A 12 2.26 -6.24 19.88
CA SER A 12 2.97 -5.78 21.05
C SER A 12 2.58 -6.59 22.28
N LEU A 13 3.51 -6.71 23.23
CA LEU A 13 3.24 -7.23 24.57
C LEU A 13 2.69 -6.16 25.50
N LYS A 14 2.91 -4.90 25.16
CA LYS A 14 2.41 -3.75 25.91
C LYS A 14 0.96 -3.47 25.55
N ASN A 15 0.22 -2.90 26.47
CA ASN A 15 -1.10 -2.37 26.13
C ASN A 15 -0.91 -1.14 25.23
N THR A 16 -1.31 -1.27 23.97
CA THR A 16 -1.20 -0.20 22.98
C THR A 16 -2.48 0.61 22.86
N LEU A 17 -3.59 0.14 23.44
CA LEU A 17 -4.85 0.88 23.39
C LEU A 17 -4.80 2.06 24.36
N HIS A 18 -4.99 3.26 23.85
CA HIS A 18 -5.15 4.46 24.67
C HIS A 18 -6.62 4.57 25.06
N ILE A 19 -6.89 4.18 26.30
CA ILE A 19 -8.19 4.39 26.93
C ILE A 19 -8.01 5.58 27.86
N GLY A 20 -8.59 6.73 27.52
CA GLY A 20 -8.53 7.91 28.41
C GLY A 20 -9.33 7.68 29.68
N ASP A 21 -8.90 8.26 30.79
CA ASP A 21 -9.61 8.19 32.09
C ASP A 21 -11.08 8.64 31.97
N ARG A 22 -11.38 9.53 31.01
CA ARG A 22 -12.75 9.97 30.70
C ARG A 22 -13.58 8.90 29.98
N ASP A 23 -12.93 7.97 29.24
CA ASP A 23 -13.60 6.89 28.52
C ASP A 23 -13.93 5.72 29.45
N ILE A 24 -13.15 5.53 30.49
CA ILE A 24 -13.37 4.49 31.51
C ILE A 24 -14.47 4.92 32.46
N GLY A 25 -14.73 6.25 32.57
CA GLY A 25 -15.45 6.77 33.72
C GLY A 25 -14.68 6.41 34.99
N THR A 26 -14.93 7.06 36.08
CA THR A 26 -14.41 6.61 37.39
C THR A 26 -15.11 5.27 37.71
N TYR A 27 -14.56 4.17 37.20
CA TYR A 27 -14.93 2.84 37.65
C TYR A 27 -14.61 2.76 39.14
N GLN A 28 -15.61 3.06 39.95
CA GLN A 28 -15.56 2.59 41.33
C GLN A 28 -15.75 1.08 41.22
N TYR A 29 -14.67 0.38 41.41
CA TYR A 29 -14.54 -1.08 41.32
C TYR A 29 -15.52 -1.85 42.22
N TYR A 30 -16.34 -1.16 43.00
CA TYR A 30 -17.17 -1.68 44.05
C TYR A 30 -18.67 -1.69 43.76
N ASP A 31 -19.15 -1.00 42.73
CA ASP A 31 -20.57 -0.98 42.42
C ASP A 31 -20.86 -1.57 41.03
N LYS A 32 -21.15 -2.86 41.04
CA LYS A 32 -21.58 -3.63 39.87
C LYS A 32 -22.93 -3.21 39.31
N LYS A 33 -23.58 -2.19 39.79
CA LYS A 33 -25.01 -1.96 39.51
C LYS A 33 -25.34 -0.71 38.70
N GLU A 34 -24.47 0.25 38.57
CA GLU A 34 -24.77 1.40 37.74
C GLU A 34 -23.64 1.63 36.74
N LEU A 35 -23.84 1.08 35.56
CA LEU A 35 -23.18 1.57 34.36
C LEU A 35 -23.64 3.03 34.19
N LEU A 36 -22.87 3.98 34.70
CA LEU A 36 -22.99 5.36 34.26
C LEU A 36 -22.86 5.35 32.76
N VAL A 37 -23.98 5.63 32.08
CA VAL A 37 -24.02 5.88 30.64
C VAL A 37 -23.24 7.17 30.43
N THR A 38 -21.91 7.06 30.40
CA THR A 38 -21.07 8.14 29.90
C THR A 38 -21.43 8.36 28.45
N GLU A 39 -21.26 9.57 27.93
CA GLU A 39 -21.52 9.93 26.53
C GLU A 39 -20.81 9.00 25.51
N HIS A 40 -19.97 8.13 25.97
CA HIS A 40 -19.20 7.12 25.23
C HIS A 40 -19.73 5.69 25.46
N GLY A 41 -21.03 5.48 25.31
CA GLY A 41 -21.77 4.24 25.56
C GLY A 41 -21.32 2.94 24.89
N ASN A 42 -20.04 2.76 24.53
CA ASN A 42 -19.53 1.59 23.84
C ASN A 42 -18.22 1.03 24.43
N LEU A 43 -17.91 1.32 25.71
CA LEU A 43 -16.66 0.84 26.32
C LEU A 43 -16.58 -0.69 26.33
N GLU A 44 -17.69 -1.38 26.69
CA GLU A 44 -17.73 -2.85 26.69
C GLU A 44 -17.58 -3.43 25.27
N GLU A 45 -18.15 -2.77 24.26
CA GLU A 45 -18.00 -3.20 22.87
C GLU A 45 -16.56 -2.97 22.38
N LYS A 46 -15.96 -1.81 22.72
CA LYS A 46 -14.55 -1.53 22.46
C LYS A 46 -13.64 -2.54 23.13
N GLN A 47 -13.89 -2.85 24.40
CA GLN A 47 -13.10 -3.83 25.15
C GLN A 47 -13.24 -5.23 24.56
N LYS A 48 -14.47 -5.68 24.24
CA LYS A 48 -14.72 -6.97 23.57
C LYS A 48 -14.01 -7.04 22.22
N LEU A 49 -14.00 -5.95 21.47
CA LEU A 49 -13.35 -5.90 20.16
C LEU A 49 -11.82 -5.89 20.30
N ALA A 50 -11.27 -5.15 21.26
CA ALA A 50 -9.85 -5.18 21.58
C ALA A 50 -9.39 -6.58 22.03
N GLU A 51 -10.18 -7.24 22.90
CA GLU A 51 -9.93 -8.61 23.32
C GLU A 51 -10.03 -9.61 22.15
N SER A 52 -10.95 -9.40 21.21
CA SER A 52 -11.10 -10.25 20.02
C SER A 52 -9.96 -10.07 19.04
N ARG A 53 -9.40 -8.87 18.90
CA ARG A 53 -8.19 -8.60 18.09
C ARG A 53 -6.97 -9.31 18.66
N ASP A 54 -6.90 -9.41 19.98
CA ASP A 54 -5.81 -10.09 20.68
C ASP A 54 -5.97 -11.62 20.74
N TYR A 55 -7.04 -12.16 20.16
CA TYR A 55 -7.17 -13.62 20.11
C TYR A 55 -6.04 -14.25 19.26
N PRO A 56 -5.38 -15.30 19.78
CA PRO A 56 -5.63 -16.06 20.99
C PRO A 56 -5.02 -15.46 22.28
N TRP A 57 -4.67 -14.20 22.30
CA TRP A 57 -3.86 -13.54 23.31
C TRP A 57 -4.64 -12.95 24.51
N THR A 58 -5.93 -13.18 24.56
CA THR A 58 -6.78 -12.73 25.68
C THR A 58 -6.36 -13.33 27.00
N LEU A 59 -6.84 -12.78 28.12
CA LEU A 59 -6.60 -13.33 29.47
C LEU A 59 -6.94 -14.83 29.59
N LYS A 60 -7.93 -15.31 28.81
CA LYS A 60 -8.31 -16.73 28.77
C LYS A 60 -7.35 -17.58 27.94
N ASN A 61 -6.83 -17.03 26.85
CA ASN A 61 -5.93 -17.70 25.92
C ASN A 61 -4.61 -16.95 25.90
N ARG A 62 -3.71 -17.27 26.81
CA ARG A 62 -2.37 -16.65 26.87
C ARG A 62 -1.60 -16.96 25.61
N ARG A 63 -0.84 -16.00 25.12
CA ARG A 63 0.11 -16.19 24.03
C ARG A 63 1.01 -17.39 24.33
N PRO A 64 1.27 -18.27 23.34
CA PRO A 64 2.24 -19.32 23.53
C PRO A 64 3.55 -18.73 24.07
N GLU A 65 4.08 -19.34 25.12
CA GLU A 65 5.27 -18.81 25.83
C GLU A 65 6.42 -18.51 24.86
N LYS A 66 6.69 -19.42 23.95
CA LYS A 66 7.73 -19.26 22.94
C LYS A 66 7.53 -18.05 22.02
N LEU A 67 6.29 -17.74 21.64
CA LEU A 67 6.02 -16.55 20.82
C LEU A 67 6.10 -15.28 21.65
N ARG A 68 5.70 -15.32 22.93
CA ARG A 68 5.84 -14.20 23.85
C ARG A 68 7.30 -13.79 24.01
N ASP A 69 8.18 -14.77 24.25
CA ASP A 69 9.61 -14.51 24.44
C ASP A 69 10.25 -13.95 23.17
N SER A 70 9.92 -14.53 22.01
CA SER A 70 10.42 -14.03 20.72
C SER A 70 9.87 -12.64 20.38
N LEU A 71 8.62 -12.31 20.76
CA LEU A 71 8.05 -10.98 20.55
C LEU A 71 8.69 -9.94 21.49
N LYS A 72 8.99 -10.33 22.73
CA LYS A 72 9.73 -9.48 23.67
C LYS A 72 11.12 -9.14 23.13
N GLU A 73 11.84 -10.16 22.64
CA GLU A 73 13.15 -9.97 22.01
C GLU A 73 13.07 -9.07 20.78
N LEU A 74 12.02 -9.20 19.97
CA LEU A 74 11.77 -8.32 18.81
C LEU A 74 11.52 -6.87 19.24
N GLU A 75 10.69 -6.64 20.28
CA GLU A 75 10.43 -5.30 20.80
C GLU A 75 11.72 -4.65 21.34
N GLU A 76 12.54 -5.40 22.08
CA GLU A 76 13.85 -4.92 22.55
C GLU A 76 14.78 -4.60 21.38
N LEU A 77 14.80 -5.44 20.33
CA LEU A 77 15.59 -5.22 19.12
C LEU A 77 15.16 -3.96 18.39
N MET A 78 13.84 -3.73 18.23
CA MET A 78 13.28 -2.52 17.60
C MET A 78 13.65 -1.22 18.35
N GLN A 79 13.80 -1.28 19.68
CA GLN A 79 14.21 -0.11 20.46
C GLN A 79 15.71 0.18 20.36
N ASN A 80 16.54 -0.86 20.24
CA ASN A 80 17.99 -0.76 20.33
C ASN A 80 18.69 -0.71 18.96
N SER A 81 18.03 -1.12 17.89
CA SER A 81 18.63 -1.20 16.55
C SER A 81 17.64 -0.75 15.48
N GLN A 82 18.10 0.03 14.54
CA GLN A 82 17.31 0.48 13.42
C GLN A 82 16.96 -0.71 12.48
N CYS A 83 15.69 -0.82 12.12
CA CYS A 83 15.26 -1.73 11.07
C CYS A 83 15.55 -1.11 9.69
N VAL A 84 16.54 -1.67 8.99
CA VAL A 84 17.02 -1.17 7.70
C VAL A 84 16.10 -1.59 6.58
N LEU A 85 15.68 -2.86 6.58
CA LEU A 85 14.83 -3.44 5.53
C LEU A 85 13.65 -4.16 6.12
N SER A 86 12.48 -3.96 5.53
CA SER A 86 11.34 -4.87 5.68
C SER A 86 10.87 -5.31 4.30
N LYS A 87 10.78 -6.62 4.10
CA LYS A 87 10.40 -7.23 2.82
C LYS A 87 9.43 -8.38 3.03
N TRP A 88 8.37 -8.38 2.26
CA TRP A 88 7.46 -9.52 2.18
C TRP A 88 8.03 -10.55 1.21
N LYS A 89 8.31 -11.75 1.72
CA LYS A 89 8.76 -12.89 0.91
C LYS A 89 7.59 -13.46 0.11
N ASP A 90 6.48 -13.59 0.78
CA ASP A 90 5.18 -13.99 0.26
C ASP A 90 4.07 -13.27 1.06
N LYS A 91 2.83 -13.65 0.86
CA LYS A 91 1.70 -13.06 1.57
C LYS A 91 1.60 -13.44 3.06
N TYR A 92 2.45 -14.32 3.56
CA TYR A 92 2.41 -14.80 4.94
C TYR A 92 3.68 -14.50 5.74
N VAL A 93 4.79 -14.21 5.07
CA VAL A 93 6.10 -14.05 5.72
C VAL A 93 6.71 -12.71 5.39
N CYS A 94 6.92 -11.91 6.44
CA CYS A 94 7.68 -10.66 6.39
C CYS A 94 9.07 -10.88 6.98
N GLN A 95 10.09 -10.39 6.30
CA GLN A 95 11.47 -10.44 6.76
C GLN A 95 11.96 -9.03 7.09
N LEU A 96 12.56 -8.88 8.27
CA LEU A 96 13.15 -7.65 8.74
C LEU A 96 14.66 -7.85 8.90
N LEU A 97 15.44 -6.89 8.42
CA LEU A 97 16.88 -6.84 8.67
C LEU A 97 17.21 -5.60 9.50
N PHE A 98 17.95 -5.82 10.57
CA PHE A 98 18.38 -4.76 11.47
C PHE A 98 19.84 -4.36 11.22
N GLY A 99 20.17 -3.11 11.49
CA GLY A 99 21.52 -2.58 11.33
C GLY A 99 22.59 -3.33 12.14
N SER A 100 22.19 -4.05 13.18
CA SER A 100 23.05 -4.97 13.94
C SER A 100 23.39 -6.28 13.20
N GLY A 101 22.83 -6.54 12.02
CA GLY A 101 22.97 -7.80 11.28
C GLY A 101 21.98 -8.89 11.74
N VAL A 102 21.01 -8.56 12.58
CA VAL A 102 19.96 -9.51 12.98
C VAL A 102 18.89 -9.59 11.91
N LEU A 103 18.57 -10.81 11.47
CA LEU A 103 17.46 -11.08 10.55
C LEU A 103 16.27 -11.65 11.34
N VAL A 104 15.09 -11.07 11.14
CA VAL A 104 13.86 -11.53 11.78
C VAL A 104 12.85 -11.93 10.71
N SER A 105 12.25 -13.12 10.87
CA SER A 105 11.16 -13.58 10.01
C SER A 105 9.87 -13.66 10.82
N LEU A 106 8.85 -12.92 10.36
CA LEU A 106 7.52 -12.86 10.95
C LEU A 106 6.57 -13.69 10.10
N SER A 107 5.87 -14.65 10.71
CA SER A 107 4.83 -15.42 10.01
C SER A 107 3.45 -14.97 10.49
N LEU A 108 2.55 -14.71 9.55
CA LEU A 108 1.21 -14.20 9.80
C LEU A 108 0.13 -15.15 9.33
N SER A 109 -0.99 -15.12 10.03
CA SER A 109 -2.25 -15.70 9.59
C SER A 109 -3.34 -14.62 9.66
N GLY A 110 -3.72 -14.12 8.49
CA GLY A 110 -4.52 -12.88 8.44
C GLY A 110 -3.80 -11.73 9.14
N PRO A 111 -4.46 -10.99 10.03
CA PRO A 111 -3.85 -9.89 10.76
C PRO A 111 -3.03 -10.33 11.97
N GLN A 112 -3.01 -11.63 12.31
CA GLN A 112 -2.38 -12.13 13.53
C GLN A 112 -0.97 -12.62 13.28
N LEU A 113 -0.06 -12.27 14.20
CA LEU A 113 1.30 -12.77 14.23
C LEU A 113 1.31 -14.17 14.86
N GLU A 114 1.74 -15.18 14.11
CA GLU A 114 1.80 -16.57 14.58
C GLU A 114 3.20 -16.97 15.06
N LYS A 115 4.24 -16.48 14.39
CA LYS A 115 5.61 -16.91 14.68
C LYS A 115 6.58 -15.76 14.44
N VAL A 116 7.57 -15.66 15.34
CA VAL A 116 8.73 -14.79 15.20
C VAL A 116 9.97 -15.66 15.25
N VAL A 117 10.82 -15.57 14.25
CA VAL A 117 12.11 -16.27 14.19
C VAL A 117 13.22 -15.24 14.09
N ILE A 118 14.13 -15.25 15.04
CA ILE A 118 15.26 -14.34 15.12
C ILE A 118 16.54 -15.09 14.79
N ASP A 119 17.29 -14.61 13.81
CA ASP A 119 18.57 -15.16 13.37
C ASP A 119 19.68 -14.13 13.59
N ARG A 120 20.71 -14.54 14.31
CA ARG A 120 21.86 -13.71 14.69
C ARG A 120 23.15 -14.13 13.96
N SER A 121 23.04 -14.92 12.91
CA SER A 121 24.20 -15.53 12.22
C SER A 121 25.17 -14.50 11.61
N LEU A 122 24.69 -13.31 11.27
CA LEU A 122 25.50 -12.24 10.70
C LEU A 122 26.05 -11.26 11.74
N VAL A 123 25.61 -11.33 12.99
CA VAL A 123 26.08 -10.44 14.05
C VAL A 123 27.59 -10.63 14.27
N GLY A 124 28.34 -9.53 14.27
CA GLY A 124 29.79 -9.53 14.45
C GLY A 124 30.61 -10.03 13.24
N LYS A 125 29.96 -10.37 12.12
CA LYS A 125 30.64 -10.81 10.89
C LYS A 125 30.67 -9.76 9.79
N LEU A 126 29.90 -8.71 9.95
CA LEU A 126 29.87 -7.57 9.04
C LEU A 126 30.95 -6.54 9.45
N ILE A 127 31.37 -5.72 8.52
CA ILE A 127 32.26 -4.60 8.84
C ILE A 127 31.58 -3.67 9.85
N SER A 128 32.43 -3.03 10.68
CA SER A 128 31.94 -2.08 11.70
C SER A 128 31.56 -0.76 11.02
N ASP A 129 30.36 -0.75 10.41
CA ASP A 129 29.76 0.45 9.82
C ASP A 129 28.23 0.33 9.89
N THR A 130 27.54 1.45 9.79
CA THR A 130 26.08 1.48 9.76
C THR A 130 25.57 1.04 8.39
N ILE A 131 24.69 0.03 8.37
CA ILE A 131 24.01 -0.41 7.16
C ILE A 131 23.04 0.69 6.73
N SER A 132 23.18 1.18 5.51
CA SER A 132 22.30 2.20 4.93
C SER A 132 21.05 1.58 4.33
N ASP A 133 21.22 0.52 3.54
CA ASP A 133 20.11 -0.20 2.89
C ASP A 133 20.52 -1.65 2.60
N ALA A 134 19.53 -2.48 2.29
CA ALA A 134 19.73 -3.89 2.02
C ALA A 134 18.82 -4.43 0.92
N LEU A 135 19.32 -5.39 0.16
CA LEU A 135 18.54 -6.24 -0.73
C LEU A 135 18.57 -7.67 -0.22
N LEU A 136 17.41 -8.27 -0.11
CA LEU A 136 17.24 -9.64 0.32
C LEU A 136 16.61 -10.46 -0.81
N THR A 137 17.28 -11.51 -1.25
CA THR A 137 16.78 -12.47 -2.24
C THR A 137 16.81 -13.88 -1.67
N ASP A 138 16.31 -14.88 -2.41
CA ASP A 138 16.38 -16.26 -1.97
C ASP A 138 17.80 -16.85 -2.06
N SER A 139 18.71 -16.22 -2.79
CA SER A 139 20.07 -16.72 -3.07
C SER A 139 21.17 -15.85 -2.49
N PHE A 140 20.91 -14.59 -2.17
CA PHE A 140 21.90 -13.66 -1.63
C PHE A 140 21.30 -12.46 -0.89
N ILE A 141 22.16 -11.78 -0.12
CA ILE A 141 21.89 -10.47 0.47
C ILE A 141 22.95 -9.49 -0.06
N ILE A 142 22.54 -8.28 -0.37
CA ILE A 142 23.44 -7.15 -0.64
C ILE A 142 23.19 -6.08 0.42
N LEU A 143 24.25 -5.57 1.02
CA LEU A 143 24.19 -4.48 2.01
C LEU A 143 25.01 -3.30 1.50
N SER A 144 24.49 -2.10 1.66
CA SER A 144 25.22 -0.85 1.52
C SER A 144 25.52 -0.23 2.89
N PHE A 145 26.57 0.58 2.97
CA PHE A 145 27.03 1.19 4.20
C PHE A 145 27.00 2.72 4.11
N LEU A 146 26.90 3.36 5.26
CA LEU A 146 26.75 4.81 5.35
C LEU A 146 28.09 5.53 5.15
N ALA A 147 29.15 5.09 5.83
CA ALA A 147 30.46 5.75 5.82
C ALA A 147 31.43 5.17 4.79
N GLN A 148 31.30 3.91 4.42
CA GLN A 148 32.23 3.23 3.51
C GLN A 148 31.66 3.08 2.11
N ASN A 149 32.51 3.37 1.09
CA ASN A 149 32.20 3.14 -0.32
C ASN A 149 32.34 1.65 -0.67
N LYS A 150 31.59 0.79 0.02
CA LYS A 150 31.63 -0.66 -0.15
C LYS A 150 30.22 -1.24 -0.16
N LEU A 151 30.07 -2.32 -0.91
CA LEU A 151 28.91 -3.20 -0.83
C LEU A 151 29.33 -4.54 -0.24
N CYS A 152 28.54 -5.06 0.69
CA CYS A 152 28.70 -6.41 1.20
C CYS A 152 27.78 -7.34 0.42
N PHE A 153 28.32 -8.37 -0.14
CA PHE A 153 27.58 -9.42 -0.85
C PHE A 153 27.68 -10.73 -0.08
N ILE A 154 26.54 -11.26 0.35
CA ILE A 154 26.43 -12.49 1.11
C ILE A 154 25.71 -13.51 0.23
N GLN A 155 26.44 -14.43 -0.31
CA GLN A 155 25.91 -15.50 -1.16
C GLN A 155 25.59 -16.74 -0.33
N PHE A 156 24.40 -17.32 -0.51
CA PHE A 156 24.00 -18.56 0.12
C PHE A 156 24.44 -19.76 -0.74
N THR A 157 25.07 -20.73 -0.10
CA THR A 157 25.43 -21.99 -0.72
C THR A 157 24.49 -23.09 -0.23
N LYS A 158 24.07 -23.98 -1.13
CA LYS A 158 23.20 -25.09 -0.76
C LYS A 158 23.99 -26.10 0.06
N LYS A 159 23.50 -26.50 1.25
CA LYS A 159 23.98 -27.72 1.89
C LYS A 159 23.54 -28.93 1.05
N ILE A 160 24.50 -29.72 0.62
CA ILE A 160 24.26 -30.99 -0.09
C ILE A 160 23.48 -31.90 0.86
N GLY A 161 22.25 -32.28 0.53
CA GLY A 161 21.47 -33.27 1.29
C GLY A 161 20.20 -32.77 2.00
N SER A 162 19.79 -31.53 1.83
CA SER A 162 18.51 -31.05 2.36
C SER A 162 17.38 -31.28 1.36
N PRO A 163 16.36 -32.13 1.64
CA PRO A 163 15.25 -32.41 0.73
C PRO A 163 14.23 -31.27 0.62
N ASP A 164 14.23 -30.31 1.54
CA ASP A 164 13.25 -29.23 1.61
C ASP A 164 13.74 -27.94 0.95
N GLY A 165 13.61 -27.85 -0.37
CA GLY A 165 13.92 -26.65 -1.14
C GLY A 165 13.05 -25.41 -0.82
N ASN A 166 11.99 -25.55 -0.02
CA ASN A 166 10.99 -24.49 0.26
C ASN A 166 11.15 -23.81 1.62
N LYS A 167 12.02 -24.27 2.51
CA LYS A 167 12.26 -23.64 3.83
C LYS A 167 13.47 -22.69 3.83
N ARG A 168 13.77 -22.09 2.70
CA ARG A 168 14.89 -21.17 2.53
C ARG A 168 14.62 -19.88 3.30
N LEU A 169 15.57 -19.44 4.09
CA LEU A 169 15.64 -18.15 4.77
C LEU A 169 14.77 -17.97 6.04
N GLU A 170 14.18 -18.98 6.63
CA GLU A 170 13.70 -18.82 8.01
C GLU A 170 14.86 -18.65 9.00
N LYS A 171 15.99 -19.32 8.74
CA LYS A 171 17.24 -19.17 9.52
C LYS A 171 18.45 -19.26 8.60
N LEU A 172 19.26 -18.21 8.55
CA LEU A 172 20.57 -18.19 7.88
C LEU A 172 21.54 -19.19 8.51
N SER A 173 21.39 -19.46 9.82
CA SER A 173 22.19 -20.46 10.55
C SER A 173 22.10 -21.87 9.97
N ALA A 174 21.05 -22.15 9.19
CA ALA A 174 20.88 -23.43 8.50
C ALA A 174 21.53 -23.46 7.10
N LEU A 175 22.09 -22.35 6.63
CA LEU A 175 22.72 -22.22 5.32
C LEU A 175 24.23 -22.00 5.47
N ASP A 176 25.00 -22.52 4.53
CA ASP A 176 26.37 -22.08 4.35
C ASP A 176 26.33 -20.81 3.51
N TYR A 177 27.12 -19.81 3.89
CA TYR A 177 27.17 -18.55 3.16
C TYR A 177 28.61 -18.03 3.06
N LYS A 178 28.86 -17.27 1.99
CA LYS A 178 30.14 -16.60 1.74
C LYS A 178 29.91 -15.11 1.75
N ILE A 179 30.72 -14.37 2.52
CA ILE A 179 30.73 -12.91 2.56
C ILE A 179 31.85 -12.39 1.68
N SER A 180 31.54 -11.43 0.81
CA SER A 180 32.49 -10.75 -0.05
C SER A 180 32.22 -9.25 -0.04
N TYR A 181 33.25 -8.43 -0.13
CA TYR A 181 33.12 -6.98 -0.16
C TYR A 181 33.62 -6.44 -1.51
N TYR A 182 32.87 -5.49 -2.07
CA TYR A 182 33.14 -4.86 -3.34
C TYR A 182 33.25 -3.35 -3.14
N GLU A 183 34.33 -2.74 -3.62
CA GLU A 183 34.49 -1.29 -3.62
C GLU A 183 33.65 -0.67 -4.73
N ILE A 184 33.01 0.45 -4.43
CA ILE A 184 32.21 1.22 -5.36
C ILE A 184 32.72 2.66 -5.41
N PRO A 185 32.59 3.34 -6.57
CA PRO A 185 32.84 4.77 -6.64
C PRO A 185 31.90 5.55 -5.74
N GLY A 186 32.31 6.72 -5.33
CA GLY A 186 31.52 7.62 -4.51
C GLY A 186 32.39 8.60 -3.74
N PRO A 187 31.78 9.62 -3.11
CA PRO A 187 32.51 10.64 -2.38
C PRO A 187 33.26 10.03 -1.18
N ALA A 188 34.57 10.25 -1.15
CA ALA A 188 35.41 9.76 -0.07
C ALA A 188 35.14 10.52 1.23
N ASN A 189 35.19 9.80 2.36
CA ASN A 189 35.07 10.36 3.71
C ASN A 189 33.75 11.12 3.99
N ARG A 190 32.71 10.88 3.20
CA ARG A 190 31.36 11.44 3.43
C ARG A 190 30.40 10.32 3.86
N THR A 191 29.56 10.63 4.82
CA THR A 191 28.39 9.78 5.14
C THR A 191 27.38 9.89 4.02
N THR A 192 27.04 8.78 3.39
CA THR A 192 26.17 8.74 2.21
C THR A 192 25.08 7.72 2.40
N GLU A 193 23.84 8.18 2.39
CA GLU A 193 22.66 7.30 2.48
C GLU A 193 22.44 6.57 1.15
N ARG A 194 23.11 5.43 1.00
CA ARG A 194 23.04 4.60 -0.21
C ARG A 194 21.82 3.72 -0.16
N ARG A 195 21.05 3.74 -1.23
CA ARG A 195 19.88 2.90 -1.45
C ARG A 195 20.13 1.91 -2.58
N LEU A 196 19.41 0.79 -2.53
CA LEU A 196 19.60 -0.33 -3.42
C LEU A 196 18.28 -0.71 -4.10
N ALA A 197 18.33 -1.02 -5.38
CA ALA A 197 17.23 -1.59 -6.14
C ALA A 197 17.73 -2.78 -6.98
N ILE A 198 16.89 -3.78 -7.21
CA ILE A 198 17.23 -4.97 -8.00
C ILE A 198 16.11 -5.24 -9.00
N ASN A 199 16.48 -5.69 -10.20
CA ASN A 199 15.51 -6.08 -11.19
C ASN A 199 14.87 -7.45 -10.87
N CYS A 200 13.75 -7.77 -11.55
CA CYS A 200 13.02 -9.01 -11.33
C CYS A 200 13.80 -10.27 -11.73
N VAL A 201 14.79 -10.15 -12.63
CA VAL A 201 15.67 -11.24 -13.08
C VAL A 201 16.81 -11.50 -12.08
N GLN A 202 17.09 -10.52 -11.19
CA GLN A 202 18.15 -10.55 -10.17
C GLN A 202 19.57 -10.58 -10.75
N ASP A 203 19.77 -10.08 -11.97
CA ASP A 203 21.06 -9.97 -12.65
C ASP A 203 21.61 -8.54 -12.66
N MET A 204 20.77 -7.53 -12.39
CA MET A 204 21.13 -6.12 -12.34
C MET A 204 20.73 -5.49 -11.01
N VAL A 205 21.64 -4.69 -10.44
CA VAL A 205 21.43 -3.95 -9.20
C VAL A 205 21.76 -2.48 -9.43
N ILE A 206 20.95 -1.60 -8.91
CA ILE A 206 21.22 -0.16 -8.82
C ILE A 206 21.61 0.18 -7.39
N CYS A 207 22.69 0.92 -7.23
CA CYS A 207 23.05 1.61 -6.00
C CYS A 207 23.01 3.11 -6.25
N TRP A 208 22.24 3.86 -5.46
CA TRP A 208 22.03 5.29 -5.67
C TRP A 208 21.98 6.05 -4.35
N TRP A 209 22.20 7.36 -4.43
CA TRP A 209 22.17 8.24 -3.27
C TRP A 209 21.81 9.69 -3.66
N PRO A 210 21.41 10.54 -2.69
CA PRO A 210 21.15 11.95 -2.94
C PRO A 210 22.36 12.68 -3.51
N LEU A 211 22.11 13.68 -4.34
CA LEU A 211 23.17 14.55 -4.86
C LEU A 211 23.74 15.41 -3.72
N TYR A 212 25.06 15.47 -3.65
CA TYR A 212 25.78 16.34 -2.74
C TYR A 212 26.47 17.47 -3.52
N SER A 213 26.64 18.63 -2.87
CA SER A 213 27.47 19.68 -3.41
C SER A 213 28.91 19.19 -3.51
N ASP A 214 29.56 19.47 -4.64
CA ASP A 214 30.95 19.10 -4.88
C ASP A 214 31.89 19.77 -3.88
N ASP A 215 31.55 21.00 -3.42
CA ASP A 215 32.35 21.84 -2.52
C ASP A 215 31.77 21.96 -1.11
N ALA A 216 31.04 20.95 -0.65
CA ALA A 216 30.38 20.99 0.63
C ALA A 216 31.39 20.95 1.81
N TRP A 217 31.58 22.09 2.47
CA TRP A 217 32.33 22.15 3.74
C TRP A 217 31.67 21.32 4.84
N PRO A 218 32.40 20.56 5.67
CA PRO A 218 33.86 20.51 5.83
C PRO A 218 34.60 19.44 4.98
N TRP A 219 33.95 18.91 3.97
CA TRP A 219 34.47 17.81 3.19
C TRP A 219 35.41 18.30 2.08
N ALA A 220 36.32 17.45 1.69
CA ALA A 220 37.18 17.72 0.52
C ALA A 220 36.31 17.79 -0.75
N PRO A 221 36.65 18.70 -1.70
CA PRO A 221 35.96 18.77 -2.99
C PRO A 221 36.01 17.43 -3.75
N ILE A 222 34.94 17.09 -4.44
CA ILE A 222 34.88 15.89 -5.29
C ILE A 222 35.53 16.24 -6.64
N SER A 223 36.74 15.76 -6.89
CA SER A 223 37.50 16.06 -8.11
C SER A 223 37.25 15.06 -9.24
N SER A 224 36.99 13.81 -8.92
CA SER A 224 36.78 12.75 -9.90
C SER A 224 35.32 12.72 -10.42
N GLU A 225 35.16 12.66 -11.74
CA GLU A 225 33.81 12.48 -12.34
C GLU A 225 33.14 11.18 -11.89
N LYS A 226 33.90 10.13 -11.67
CA LYS A 226 33.39 8.87 -11.17
C LYS A 226 32.81 8.99 -9.75
N ASP A 227 33.45 9.81 -8.92
CA ASP A 227 33.01 10.03 -7.55
C ASP A 227 31.85 11.04 -7.46
N ARG A 228 31.61 11.82 -8.51
CA ARG A 228 30.45 12.71 -8.67
C ARG A 228 29.19 11.96 -9.05
N ALA A 229 29.32 10.74 -9.59
CA ALA A 229 28.18 9.91 -9.90
C ALA A 229 27.39 9.58 -8.62
N ASN A 230 26.09 9.50 -8.73
CA ASN A 230 25.19 9.16 -7.64
C ASN A 230 24.21 8.02 -7.99
N LEU A 231 24.38 7.43 -9.17
CA LEU A 231 23.60 6.27 -9.62
C LEU A 231 24.55 5.29 -10.31
N LEU A 232 24.72 4.12 -9.72
CA LEU A 232 25.60 3.05 -10.18
C LEU A 232 24.78 1.86 -10.65
N LEU A 233 25.13 1.34 -11.82
CA LEU A 233 24.65 0.06 -12.32
C LEU A 233 25.68 -1.02 -12.02
N LEU A 234 25.25 -2.07 -11.33
CA LEU A 234 26.05 -3.25 -11.03
C LEU A 234 25.44 -4.48 -11.71
N GLY A 235 26.29 -5.30 -12.28
CA GLY A 235 25.93 -6.63 -12.77
C GLY A 235 26.14 -7.67 -11.68
N HIS A 236 25.23 -8.62 -11.60
CA HIS A 236 25.34 -9.79 -10.75
C HIS A 236 25.42 -11.05 -11.62
N ALA A 237 26.59 -11.66 -11.69
CA ALA A 237 26.82 -12.90 -12.42
C ALA A 237 27.70 -13.85 -11.63
N GLN A 238 27.35 -15.14 -11.60
CA GLN A 238 28.13 -16.21 -10.98
C GLN A 238 28.57 -15.94 -9.52
N GLY A 239 27.71 -15.24 -8.76
CA GLY A 239 28.00 -14.89 -7.37
C GLY A 239 29.03 -13.80 -7.17
N ARG A 240 29.21 -12.91 -8.16
CA ARG A 240 30.06 -11.73 -8.09
C ARG A 240 29.28 -10.49 -8.48
N LEU A 241 29.65 -9.37 -7.89
CA LEU A 241 29.18 -8.05 -8.28
C LEU A 241 30.27 -7.31 -9.04
N GLU A 242 29.87 -6.62 -10.11
CA GLU A 242 30.76 -5.78 -10.90
C GLU A 242 30.08 -4.45 -11.19
N VAL A 243 30.80 -3.34 -11.04
CA VAL A 243 30.30 -2.02 -11.43
C VAL A 243 30.40 -1.89 -12.95
N LEU A 244 29.24 -1.85 -13.60
CA LEU A 244 29.14 -1.80 -15.06
C LEU A 244 29.15 -0.37 -15.58
N SER A 245 28.43 0.54 -14.91
CA SER A 245 28.28 1.93 -15.32
C SER A 245 28.00 2.83 -14.13
N SER A 246 28.34 4.10 -14.26
CA SER A 246 28.03 5.12 -13.27
C SER A 246 27.59 6.40 -13.98
N ILE A 247 26.56 7.06 -13.47
CA ILE A 247 26.07 8.33 -13.98
C ILE A 247 25.74 9.28 -12.83
N ARG A 248 25.71 10.57 -13.15
CA ARG A 248 25.18 11.61 -12.28
C ARG A 248 23.78 11.97 -12.78
N THR A 249 22.78 11.94 -11.89
CA THR A 249 21.41 12.40 -12.19
C THR A 249 21.39 13.92 -12.32
N GLU A 250 20.44 14.46 -13.07
CA GLU A 250 20.30 15.91 -13.23
C GLU A 250 19.83 16.58 -11.94
N TRP A 251 18.86 15.94 -11.26
CA TRP A 251 18.31 16.42 -10.01
C TRP A 251 18.45 15.35 -8.91
N ASN A 252 18.07 15.75 -7.68
CA ASN A 252 18.15 14.84 -6.55
C ASN A 252 17.14 13.70 -6.68
N PRO A 253 17.55 12.43 -6.72
CA PRO A 253 16.63 11.32 -6.83
C PRO A 253 15.85 11.15 -5.52
N LEU A 254 14.52 11.10 -5.63
CA LEU A 254 13.59 10.79 -4.55
C LEU A 254 13.32 9.28 -4.50
N ASP A 255 13.24 8.65 -5.67
CA ASP A 255 13.02 7.22 -5.83
C ASP A 255 13.72 6.68 -7.09
N VAL A 256 14.23 5.46 -6.98
CA VAL A 256 14.87 4.74 -8.10
C VAL A 256 14.52 3.26 -7.99
N HIS A 257 13.92 2.72 -9.02
CA HIS A 257 13.61 1.29 -9.10
C HIS A 257 13.65 0.78 -10.54
N PHE A 258 13.74 -0.54 -10.71
CA PHE A 258 13.61 -1.16 -12.01
C PHE A 258 12.14 -1.26 -12.43
N GLY A 259 11.88 -1.14 -13.71
CA GLY A 259 10.57 -1.39 -14.28
C GLY A 259 10.10 -2.83 -14.05
N THR A 260 8.83 -3.00 -13.69
CA THR A 260 8.24 -4.34 -13.48
C THR A 260 8.00 -5.07 -14.81
N LYS A 261 7.66 -4.31 -15.86
CA LYS A 261 7.40 -4.85 -17.20
C LYS A 261 8.66 -5.01 -18.04
N GLN A 262 9.66 -4.15 -17.79
CA GLN A 262 10.92 -4.12 -18.53
C GLN A 262 12.08 -4.18 -17.53
N PRO A 263 12.67 -5.38 -17.31
CA PRO A 263 13.65 -5.61 -16.26
C PRO A 263 14.96 -4.84 -16.40
N TYR A 264 15.24 -4.29 -17.58
CA TYR A 264 16.44 -3.49 -17.87
C TYR A 264 16.14 -1.99 -18.02
N GLN A 265 14.93 -1.58 -17.69
CA GLN A 265 14.56 -0.19 -17.54
C GLN A 265 14.63 0.24 -16.07
N VAL A 266 15.24 1.40 -15.82
CA VAL A 266 15.27 2.03 -14.50
C VAL A 266 14.42 3.28 -14.55
N LEU A 267 13.49 3.37 -13.61
CA LEU A 267 12.58 4.48 -13.45
C LEU A 267 13.04 5.31 -12.26
N THR A 268 13.25 6.60 -12.47
CA THR A 268 13.58 7.52 -11.40
C THR A 268 12.52 8.60 -11.25
N VAL A 269 12.46 9.16 -10.06
CA VAL A 269 11.77 10.41 -9.77
C VAL A 269 12.79 11.35 -9.16
N GLU A 270 13.06 12.44 -9.85
CA GLU A 270 14.10 13.40 -9.48
C GLU A 270 13.46 14.74 -9.15
N GLY A 271 13.77 15.31 -7.99
CA GLY A 271 13.21 16.56 -7.53
C GLY A 271 14.23 17.69 -7.51
N SER A 272 13.84 18.89 -7.96
CA SER A 272 14.66 20.10 -7.83
C SER A 272 14.83 20.44 -6.34
N THR A 273 16.07 20.62 -5.91
CA THR A 273 16.44 20.84 -4.50
C THR A 273 16.47 22.30 -4.06
N GLY A 274 15.85 23.20 -4.79
CA GLY A 274 15.74 24.60 -4.38
C GLY A 274 16.76 25.51 -5.07
N GLY A 275 16.43 26.75 -5.13
CA GLY A 275 17.05 27.87 -5.82
C GLY A 275 15.91 28.70 -6.40
N ASP A 276 16.19 29.79 -7.07
CA ASP A 276 15.20 30.70 -7.69
C ASP A 276 14.33 30.07 -8.80
N LYS A 277 14.32 28.74 -8.93
CA LYS A 277 13.53 28.02 -9.93
C LYS A 277 12.25 27.47 -9.33
N GLU A 278 11.19 27.46 -10.12
CA GLU A 278 9.92 26.85 -9.75
C GLU A 278 10.11 25.36 -9.36
N PRO A 279 9.41 24.88 -8.32
CA PRO A 279 9.49 23.48 -7.91
C PRO A 279 9.04 22.57 -9.06
N MET A 280 9.78 21.49 -9.30
CA MET A 280 9.45 20.51 -10.32
C MET A 280 9.94 19.12 -9.93
N ALA A 281 9.30 18.11 -10.48
CA ALA A 281 9.78 16.74 -10.44
C ALA A 281 9.93 16.21 -11.86
N ASP A 282 11.08 15.60 -12.14
CA ASP A 282 11.35 14.92 -13.39
C ASP A 282 11.15 13.41 -13.19
N SER A 283 10.29 12.81 -14.00
CA SER A 283 10.17 11.36 -14.12
C SER A 283 11.05 10.91 -15.27
N CYS A 284 12.16 10.26 -14.95
CA CYS A 284 13.14 9.84 -15.95
C CYS A 284 13.05 8.32 -16.18
N ILE A 285 13.32 7.94 -17.42
CA ILE A 285 13.46 6.55 -17.83
C ILE A 285 14.90 6.37 -18.32
N TYR A 286 15.60 5.45 -17.69
CA TYR A 286 16.93 5.02 -18.10
C TYR A 286 16.86 3.59 -18.63
N GLU A 287 17.68 3.29 -19.62
CA GLU A 287 17.82 1.93 -20.15
C GLU A 287 19.22 1.39 -19.88
N CYS A 288 19.28 0.13 -19.49
CA CYS A 288 20.52 -0.62 -19.29
C CYS A 288 20.84 -1.41 -20.56
N VAL A 289 21.68 -0.85 -21.44
CA VAL A 289 22.06 -1.47 -22.71
C VAL A 289 23.56 -1.66 -22.77
N ARG A 290 24.02 -2.88 -23.08
CA ARG A 290 25.45 -3.21 -23.22
C ARG A 290 26.30 -2.75 -22.02
N ASN A 291 25.81 -3.04 -20.82
CA ASN A 291 26.47 -2.66 -19.56
C ASN A 291 26.61 -1.14 -19.33
N LYS A 292 25.81 -0.34 -20.01
CA LYS A 292 25.73 1.12 -19.80
C LYS A 292 24.32 1.52 -19.44
N ILE A 293 24.21 2.50 -18.56
CA ILE A 293 22.95 3.14 -18.23
C ILE A 293 22.84 4.46 -18.99
N GLN A 294 21.71 4.69 -19.66
CA GLN A 294 21.47 5.88 -20.47
C GLN A 294 20.08 6.43 -20.20
N CYS A 295 19.96 7.75 -20.03
CA CYS A 295 18.67 8.41 -19.96
C CYS A 295 18.02 8.42 -21.35
N VAL A 296 16.82 7.88 -21.46
CA VAL A 296 16.06 7.75 -22.71
C VAL A 296 14.93 8.76 -22.77
N SER A 297 14.31 9.03 -21.64
CA SER A 297 13.15 9.92 -21.56
C SER A 297 13.12 10.68 -20.25
N VAL A 298 12.79 11.96 -20.33
CA VAL A 298 12.54 12.83 -19.18
C VAL A 298 11.16 13.45 -19.34
N THR A 299 10.32 13.28 -18.34
CA THR A 299 9.01 13.92 -18.27
C THR A 299 9.00 14.89 -17.10
N ARG A 300 8.88 16.17 -17.41
CA ARG A 300 8.89 17.24 -16.42
C ARG A 300 7.49 17.54 -15.91
N ILE A 301 7.33 17.46 -14.59
CA ILE A 301 6.05 17.66 -13.89
C ILE A 301 6.18 18.94 -13.08
N PRO A 302 5.44 20.02 -13.43
CA PRO A 302 5.44 21.24 -12.64
C PRO A 302 4.75 21.02 -11.30
N LEU A 303 5.32 21.53 -10.23
CA LEU A 303 4.81 21.42 -8.86
C LEU A 303 4.56 22.82 -8.29
N ARG A 304 3.68 22.91 -7.28
CA ARG A 304 3.51 24.13 -6.48
C ARG A 304 4.49 24.22 -5.34
N SER A 305 4.90 23.06 -4.82
CA SER A 305 5.83 22.91 -3.71
C SER A 305 6.73 21.71 -3.95
N LYS A 306 7.80 21.59 -3.18
CA LYS A 306 8.76 20.52 -3.29
C LYS A 306 8.14 19.16 -2.97
N ALA A 307 8.40 18.16 -3.81
CA ALA A 307 8.02 16.79 -3.54
C ALA A 307 8.88 16.19 -2.42
N ILE A 308 8.23 15.54 -1.46
CA ILE A 308 8.86 14.87 -0.30
C ILE A 308 8.66 13.36 -0.32
N SER A 309 7.67 12.88 -1.03
CA SER A 309 7.38 11.45 -1.17
C SER A 309 6.83 11.14 -2.56
N CYS A 310 7.00 9.93 -3.00
CA CYS A 310 6.44 9.48 -4.27
C CYS A 310 6.10 7.99 -4.23
N CYS A 311 5.19 7.60 -5.12
CA CYS A 311 4.80 6.21 -5.33
C CYS A 311 4.34 6.04 -6.78
N ARG A 312 4.63 4.89 -7.39
CA ARG A 312 4.07 4.50 -8.69
C ARG A 312 3.02 3.41 -8.51
N THR A 313 2.05 3.40 -9.40
CA THR A 313 1.13 2.26 -9.48
C THR A 313 1.86 1.01 -9.96
N VAL A 314 1.33 -0.16 -9.64
CA VAL A 314 1.90 -1.45 -10.10
C VAL A 314 1.93 -1.54 -11.63
N THR A 315 1.01 -0.88 -12.31
CA THR A 315 0.96 -0.78 -13.77
C THR A 315 1.96 0.21 -14.36
N GLU A 316 2.62 1.02 -13.52
CA GLU A 316 3.60 2.06 -13.89
C GLU A 316 3.06 3.17 -14.80
N ASP A 317 1.75 3.25 -14.94
CA ASP A 317 1.09 4.26 -15.77
C ASP A 317 0.77 5.56 -15.02
N LYS A 318 0.82 5.52 -13.69
CA LYS A 318 0.55 6.68 -12.84
C LYS A 318 1.67 6.88 -11.83
N LEU A 319 2.07 8.13 -11.64
CA LEU A 319 3.01 8.57 -10.61
C LEU A 319 2.29 9.48 -9.64
N ILE A 320 2.41 9.20 -8.36
CA ILE A 320 1.85 9.98 -7.28
C ILE A 320 2.99 10.68 -6.54
N LEU A 321 2.83 11.97 -6.29
CA LEU A 321 3.78 12.80 -5.57
C LEU A 321 3.08 13.45 -4.37
N GLY A 322 3.72 13.40 -3.22
CA GLY A 322 3.34 14.18 -2.04
C GLY A 322 4.29 15.35 -1.85
N CYS A 323 3.74 16.54 -1.61
CA CYS A 323 4.49 17.78 -1.53
C CYS A 323 4.48 18.39 -0.13
N GLU A 324 5.43 19.28 0.13
CA GLU A 324 5.60 19.96 1.43
C GLU A 324 4.39 20.83 1.82
N ASP A 325 3.62 21.34 0.85
CA ASP A 325 2.40 22.11 1.05
C ASP A 325 1.16 21.25 1.30
N SER A 326 1.34 19.97 1.60
CA SER A 326 0.28 18.95 1.75
C SER A 326 -0.52 18.68 0.46
N SER A 327 -0.06 19.14 -0.69
CA SER A 327 -0.67 18.73 -1.95
C SER A 327 -0.25 17.31 -2.34
N VAL A 328 -1.21 16.55 -2.89
CA VAL A 328 -1.00 15.23 -3.48
C VAL A 328 -1.31 15.35 -4.97
N ILE A 329 -0.34 15.01 -5.78
CA ILE A 329 -0.40 15.13 -7.23
C ILE A 329 -0.38 13.73 -7.84
N LEU A 330 -1.34 13.43 -8.70
CA LEU A 330 -1.37 12.23 -9.50
C LEU A 330 -1.10 12.60 -10.96
N TYR A 331 0.04 12.17 -11.46
CA TYR A 331 0.43 12.34 -12.85
C TYR A 331 0.19 11.05 -13.63
N GLU A 332 -0.55 11.16 -14.72
CA GLU A 332 -0.81 10.05 -15.62
C GLU A 332 0.07 10.14 -16.87
N THR A 333 0.99 9.19 -17.03
CA THR A 333 2.04 9.21 -18.05
C THR A 333 1.48 9.28 -19.48
N HIS A 334 0.42 8.51 -19.76
CA HIS A 334 -0.13 8.44 -21.13
C HIS A 334 -1.02 9.63 -21.50
N ARG A 335 -1.72 10.21 -20.53
CA ARG A 335 -2.60 11.37 -20.75
C ARG A 335 -1.89 12.70 -20.62
N ARG A 336 -0.72 12.69 -19.96
CA ARG A 336 -0.01 13.91 -19.52
C ARG A 336 -0.92 14.82 -18.66
N VAL A 337 -1.85 14.21 -17.96
CA VAL A 337 -2.80 14.90 -17.09
C VAL A 337 -2.28 14.86 -15.66
N THR A 338 -2.39 15.97 -14.98
CA THR A 338 -2.08 16.10 -13.56
C THR A 338 -3.36 16.37 -12.80
N LEU A 339 -3.71 15.51 -11.87
CA LEU A 339 -4.75 15.75 -10.88
C LEU A 339 -4.09 16.22 -9.59
N LEU A 340 -4.75 17.10 -8.86
CA LEU A 340 -4.24 17.65 -7.61
C LEU A 340 -5.34 17.68 -6.56
N VAL A 341 -5.00 17.23 -5.35
CA VAL A 341 -5.84 17.36 -4.17
C VAL A 341 -5.01 17.88 -3.00
N GLN A 342 -5.64 18.64 -2.12
CA GLN A 342 -5.04 19.08 -0.87
C GLN A 342 -5.35 18.04 0.22
N ALA A 343 -4.32 17.42 0.78
CA ALA A 343 -4.47 16.53 1.93
C ALA A 343 -4.59 17.34 3.23
N GLU A 344 -5.23 16.75 4.23
CA GLU A 344 -5.32 17.33 5.58
C GLU A 344 -4.07 17.09 6.43
N LEU A 345 -3.13 16.30 5.91
CA LEU A 345 -1.89 15.90 6.58
C LEU A 345 -0.68 16.08 5.65
N LEU A 346 0.52 16.08 6.23
CA LEU A 346 1.76 16.11 5.47
C LEU A 346 2.01 14.74 4.80
N PRO A 347 2.04 14.64 3.46
CA PRO A 347 2.13 13.38 2.73
C PRO A 347 3.57 12.82 2.72
N SER A 348 4.11 12.49 3.90
CA SER A 348 5.46 11.93 4.01
C SER A 348 5.55 10.46 3.61
N LEU A 349 4.41 9.75 3.63
CA LEU A 349 4.29 8.36 3.23
C LEU A 349 3.13 8.21 2.24
N ILE A 350 3.38 7.55 1.13
CA ILE A 350 2.36 7.26 0.11
C ILE A 350 2.42 5.78 -0.25
N SER A 351 1.25 5.15 -0.39
CA SER A 351 1.15 3.75 -0.78
C SER A 351 -0.09 3.51 -1.64
N CYS A 352 0.10 3.03 -2.87
CA CYS A 352 -0.99 2.64 -3.76
C CYS A 352 -1.38 1.19 -3.52
N HIS A 353 -2.68 0.93 -3.47
CA HIS A 353 -3.17 -0.45 -3.43
C HIS A 353 -2.85 -1.17 -4.75
N PRO A 354 -2.44 -2.45 -4.73
CA PRO A 354 -2.06 -3.20 -5.94
C PRO A 354 -3.16 -3.28 -7.01
N SER A 355 -4.44 -3.22 -6.62
CA SER A 355 -5.56 -3.18 -7.57
C SER A 355 -5.73 -1.86 -8.31
N GLY A 356 -5.05 -0.80 -7.88
CA GLY A 356 -5.25 0.56 -8.38
C GLY A 356 -6.59 1.19 -7.97
N ALA A 357 -7.20 0.76 -6.87
CA ALA A 357 -8.46 1.32 -6.39
C ALA A 357 -8.25 2.48 -5.42
N ILE A 358 -7.28 2.35 -4.53
CA ILE A 358 -7.10 3.21 -3.37
C ILE A 358 -5.66 3.71 -3.30
N LEU A 359 -5.55 4.97 -2.96
CA LEU A 359 -4.33 5.68 -2.59
C LEU A 359 -4.37 5.99 -1.09
N LEU A 360 -3.37 5.55 -0.37
CA LEU A 360 -3.14 5.92 1.03
C LEU A 360 -2.06 6.97 1.12
N VAL A 361 -2.37 8.00 1.88
CA VAL A 361 -1.45 9.08 2.23
C VAL A 361 -1.30 9.07 3.75
N GLY A 362 -0.07 9.04 4.24
CA GLY A 362 0.23 9.00 5.65
C GLY A 362 1.23 10.06 6.06
N SER A 363 1.17 10.45 7.34
CA SER A 363 2.18 11.28 7.98
C SER A 363 3.04 10.46 8.94
N ASN A 364 4.25 10.94 9.20
CA ASN A 364 5.14 10.35 10.21
C ASN A 364 4.53 10.41 11.62
N GLN A 365 3.52 11.23 11.84
CA GLN A 365 2.81 11.36 13.10
C GLN A 365 1.76 10.26 13.33
N GLY A 366 1.60 9.33 12.36
CA GLY A 366 0.60 8.26 12.46
C GLY A 366 -0.80 8.71 12.08
N GLU A 367 -0.90 9.62 11.12
CA GLU A 367 -2.15 10.03 10.51
C GLU A 367 -2.28 9.38 9.13
N LEU A 368 -3.49 8.98 8.75
CA LEU A 368 -3.81 8.41 7.45
C LEU A 368 -5.02 9.09 6.82
N GLN A 369 -4.94 9.32 5.53
CA GLN A 369 -6.03 9.75 4.68
C GLN A 369 -6.10 8.85 3.44
N ILE A 370 -7.31 8.58 2.97
CA ILE A 370 -7.54 7.69 1.83
C ILE A 370 -8.17 8.48 0.71
N PHE A 371 -7.71 8.21 -0.50
CA PHE A 371 -8.29 8.70 -1.75
C PHE A 371 -8.54 7.53 -2.69
N ASP A 372 -9.48 7.68 -3.58
CA ASP A 372 -9.55 6.82 -4.77
C ASP A 372 -8.53 7.28 -5.84
N MET A 373 -8.46 6.58 -6.95
CA MET A 373 -7.52 6.93 -8.04
C MET A 373 -7.98 8.08 -8.93
N ALA A 374 -9.14 8.69 -8.63
CA ALA A 374 -9.55 9.99 -9.16
C ALA A 374 -9.26 11.14 -8.17
N LEU A 375 -8.60 10.84 -7.05
CA LEU A 375 -8.29 11.71 -5.92
C LEU A 375 -9.53 12.22 -5.15
N SER A 376 -10.65 11.50 -5.22
CA SER A 376 -11.80 11.77 -4.35
C SER A 376 -11.50 11.20 -2.95
N PRO A 377 -11.73 11.98 -1.87
CA PRO A 377 -11.46 11.53 -0.50
C PRO A 377 -12.48 10.46 -0.08
N ILE A 378 -11.98 9.44 0.62
CA ILE A 378 -12.79 8.33 1.15
C ILE A 378 -12.77 8.42 2.66
N ASN A 379 -13.96 8.48 3.27
CA ASN A 379 -14.06 8.44 4.70
C ASN A 379 -13.71 7.06 5.25
N ILE A 380 -12.96 7.05 6.33
CA ILE A 380 -12.44 5.86 7.00
C ILE A 380 -12.97 5.79 8.43
N GLN A 381 -13.23 4.58 8.91
CA GLN A 381 -13.66 4.34 10.27
C GLN A 381 -12.87 3.18 10.90
N LEU A 382 -12.29 3.41 12.06
CA LEU A 382 -11.85 2.33 12.94
C LEU A 382 -13.07 1.72 13.62
N LEU A 383 -13.32 0.44 13.37
CA LEU A 383 -14.54 -0.25 13.82
C LEU A 383 -14.76 -0.20 15.33
N ALA A 384 -13.67 -0.32 16.10
CA ALA A 384 -13.75 -0.33 17.55
C ALA A 384 -13.74 1.06 18.16
N GLU A 385 -13.02 1.97 17.57
CA GLU A 385 -12.64 3.24 18.18
C GLU A 385 -13.55 4.39 17.71
N ASP A 386 -13.99 4.36 16.45
CA ASP A 386 -14.79 5.44 15.87
C ASP A 386 -16.29 5.12 15.84
N ARG A 387 -17.11 6.12 16.17
CA ARG A 387 -18.58 6.04 16.04
C ARG A 387 -19.06 6.35 14.62
N SER A 388 -18.33 7.17 13.91
CA SER A 388 -18.66 7.64 12.56
C SER A 388 -17.41 7.69 11.68
N PRO A 389 -17.57 7.56 10.36
CA PRO A 389 -16.48 7.74 9.42
C PRO A 389 -15.88 9.14 9.50
N ARG A 390 -14.57 9.24 9.27
CA ARG A 390 -13.78 10.47 9.27
C ARG A 390 -12.96 10.58 8.00
N ALA A 391 -12.63 11.79 7.59
CA ALA A 391 -11.73 12.02 6.47
C ALA A 391 -10.30 11.57 6.78
N THR A 392 -9.84 11.83 8.01
CA THR A 392 -8.48 11.50 8.49
C THR A 392 -8.52 10.61 9.72
N LEU A 393 -7.78 9.53 9.68
CA LEU A 393 -7.56 8.61 10.78
C LEU A 393 -6.29 9.00 11.53
N GLN A 394 -6.40 9.16 12.85
CA GLN A 394 -5.29 9.51 13.74
C GLN A 394 -5.03 8.36 14.72
N PHE A 395 -3.94 7.61 14.54
CA PHE A 395 -3.63 6.48 15.42
C PHE A 395 -3.34 6.91 16.84
N ASN A 396 -2.59 8.00 17.03
CA ASN A 396 -2.19 8.49 18.34
C ASN A 396 -3.36 8.90 19.24
N LYS A 397 -4.54 9.10 18.64
CA LYS A 397 -5.76 9.39 19.42
C LYS A 397 -6.28 8.17 20.17
N TYR A 398 -6.06 6.98 19.63
CA TYR A 398 -6.63 5.73 20.14
C TYR A 398 -5.58 4.75 20.66
N PHE A 399 -4.36 4.89 20.19
CA PHE A 399 -3.27 3.97 20.49
C PHE A 399 -2.06 4.69 21.05
N ASN A 400 -1.52 4.14 22.13
CA ASN A 400 -0.28 4.65 22.73
C ASN A 400 0.91 4.17 21.91
N VAL A 401 1.20 4.86 20.82
CA VAL A 401 2.34 4.62 19.94
C VAL A 401 3.28 5.82 20.04
N ALA A 402 4.37 5.65 20.75
CA ALA A 402 5.31 6.74 21.04
C ALA A 402 6.29 7.03 19.89
N SER A 403 6.28 6.25 18.82
CA SER A 403 7.25 6.37 17.72
C SER A 403 6.60 6.74 16.39
N SER A 404 7.40 7.35 15.51
CA SER A 404 6.95 7.80 14.18
C SER A 404 6.61 6.63 13.28
N LEU A 405 5.56 6.77 12.46
CA LEU A 405 5.25 5.87 11.38
C LEU A 405 6.28 6.09 10.24
N VAL A 406 7.02 5.04 9.90
CA VAL A 406 8.12 5.13 8.91
C VAL A 406 7.89 4.30 7.66
N GLN A 407 6.92 3.39 7.70
CA GLN A 407 6.60 2.57 6.54
C GLN A 407 5.14 2.14 6.51
N MET A 408 4.55 2.21 5.33
CA MET A 408 3.27 1.65 4.97
C MET A 408 3.46 0.80 3.72
N GLN A 409 3.04 -0.46 3.76
CA GLN A 409 3.18 -1.36 2.62
C GLN A 409 1.98 -2.29 2.50
N TRP A 410 1.35 -2.33 1.35
CA TRP A 410 0.30 -3.31 1.07
C TRP A 410 0.88 -4.73 1.01
N ILE A 411 0.19 -5.63 1.68
CA ILE A 411 0.49 -7.06 1.62
C ILE A 411 -0.34 -7.67 0.50
N ALA A 412 0.23 -8.61 -0.25
CA ALA A 412 -0.56 -9.35 -1.24
C ALA A 412 -1.78 -10.00 -0.57
N PRO A 413 -2.97 -9.99 -1.20
CA PRO A 413 -4.20 -10.50 -0.60
C PRO A 413 -4.04 -11.90 -0.03
N GLN A 414 -4.45 -12.09 1.22
CA GLN A 414 -4.37 -13.37 1.92
C GLN A 414 -5.70 -14.10 1.87
N VAL A 415 -5.64 -15.41 1.70
CA VAL A 415 -6.78 -16.31 1.88
C VAL A 415 -6.76 -16.81 3.33
N VAL A 416 -7.68 -16.32 4.13
CA VAL A 416 -7.71 -16.59 5.59
C VAL A 416 -8.28 -17.97 5.93
N SER A 417 -9.02 -18.60 5.02
CA SER A 417 -9.64 -19.90 5.27
C SER A 417 -9.06 -21.02 4.41
N GLN A 418 -8.69 -22.11 5.04
CA GLN A 418 -8.26 -23.34 4.35
C GLN A 418 -9.45 -24.12 3.76
N LYS A 419 -10.69 -23.75 4.06
CA LYS A 419 -11.87 -24.42 3.51
C LYS A 419 -12.23 -23.86 2.13
N PRO A 420 -12.39 -24.71 1.11
CA PRO A 420 -12.64 -24.25 -0.26
C PRO A 420 -13.97 -23.50 -0.43
N GLU A 421 -14.85 -23.53 0.56
CA GLU A 421 -16.17 -22.89 0.51
C GLU A 421 -16.22 -21.45 1.01
N SER A 422 -15.22 -20.98 1.77
CA SER A 422 -15.11 -19.60 2.25
C SER A 422 -13.68 -19.09 2.10
N ARG A 423 -13.34 -18.62 0.92
CA ARG A 423 -12.07 -17.90 0.70
C ARG A 423 -12.26 -16.44 1.12
N ASP A 424 -12.08 -16.19 2.40
CA ASP A 424 -12.05 -14.82 2.90
C ASP A 424 -10.71 -14.18 2.48
N ILE A 425 -10.78 -13.25 1.56
CA ILE A 425 -9.63 -12.47 1.11
C ILE A 425 -9.65 -11.17 1.90
N CYS A 426 -8.53 -10.87 2.56
CA CYS A 426 -8.36 -9.65 3.32
C CYS A 426 -7.29 -8.77 2.66
N ASP A 427 -7.59 -7.49 2.56
CA ASP A 427 -6.62 -6.48 2.20
C ASP A 427 -5.97 -5.96 3.48
N LEU A 428 -4.66 -6.17 3.60
CA LEU A 428 -3.87 -5.82 4.76
C LEU A 428 -2.80 -4.81 4.37
N LEU A 429 -2.71 -3.74 5.15
CA LEU A 429 -1.63 -2.76 5.09
C LEU A 429 -0.68 -2.98 6.25
N PHE A 430 0.56 -3.33 5.98
CA PHE A 430 1.61 -3.41 6.98
C PHE A 430 2.05 -2.01 7.41
N LEU A 431 2.16 -1.82 8.72
CA LEU A 431 2.60 -0.59 9.36
C LEU A 431 3.85 -0.89 10.19
N ARG A 432 4.89 -0.09 10.00
CA ARG A 432 6.10 -0.13 10.81
C ARG A 432 6.35 1.23 11.44
N PHE A 433 6.38 1.25 12.74
CA PHE A 433 6.82 2.41 13.51
C PHE A 433 8.32 2.28 13.80
N ASP A 434 9.03 3.39 13.85
CA ASP A 434 10.50 3.42 13.92
C ASP A 434 11.07 2.55 15.05
N ARG A 435 10.58 2.75 16.26
CA ARG A 435 10.96 1.95 17.43
C ARG A 435 9.90 0.94 17.85
N GLY A 436 9.06 0.53 16.90
CA GLY A 436 7.90 -0.31 17.16
C GLY A 436 6.68 0.48 17.68
N PRO A 437 5.53 -0.17 17.77
CA PRO A 437 5.27 -1.55 17.41
C PRO A 437 5.24 -1.79 15.90
N LEU A 438 5.11 -3.05 15.51
CA LEU A 438 4.72 -3.46 14.18
C LEU A 438 3.24 -3.82 14.19
N GLY A 439 2.58 -3.71 13.04
CA GLY A 439 1.18 -4.09 12.96
C GLY A 439 0.64 -4.12 11.53
N VAL A 440 -0.63 -4.42 11.43
CA VAL A 440 -1.37 -4.38 10.18
C VAL A 440 -2.71 -3.69 10.36
N LEU A 441 -3.08 -2.92 9.35
CA LEU A 441 -4.40 -2.34 9.22
C LEU A 441 -5.20 -3.20 8.23
N LEU A 442 -6.30 -3.79 8.71
CA LEU A 442 -7.22 -4.58 7.93
C LEU A 442 -8.27 -3.67 7.32
N PHE A 443 -8.52 -3.81 6.02
CA PHE A 443 -9.53 -3.05 5.30
C PHE A 443 -10.75 -3.90 4.96
N LYS A 444 -11.94 -3.31 5.13
CA LYS A 444 -13.23 -3.90 4.79
C LYS A 444 -14.08 -2.84 4.10
N LEU A 445 -14.54 -3.11 2.89
CA LEU A 445 -15.61 -2.30 2.30
C LEU A 445 -16.96 -2.73 2.88
N VAL A 446 -17.82 -1.75 3.14
CA VAL A 446 -19.22 -2.04 3.45
C VAL A 446 -19.90 -2.42 2.15
N THR A 447 -19.99 -3.71 1.88
CA THR A 447 -20.74 -4.18 0.73
C THR A 447 -22.23 -4.10 1.04
N ALA A 448 -22.92 -3.22 0.34
CA ALA A 448 -24.36 -3.33 0.21
C ALA A 448 -24.69 -4.68 -0.43
N GLN A 449 -25.72 -5.34 0.07
CA GLN A 449 -26.29 -6.49 -0.64
C GLN A 449 -26.71 -6.00 -2.03
N VAL A 450 -26.00 -6.46 -3.07
CA VAL A 450 -26.42 -6.20 -4.45
C VAL A 450 -27.83 -6.76 -4.60
N PRO A 451 -28.84 -5.96 -4.95
CA PRO A 451 -30.19 -6.46 -5.13
C PRO A 451 -30.21 -7.60 -6.15
N ASP A 452 -30.90 -8.69 -5.84
CA ASP A 452 -30.97 -9.94 -6.64
C ASP A 452 -31.35 -9.77 -8.12
N HIS A 453 -31.86 -8.62 -8.52
CA HIS A 453 -32.33 -8.31 -9.87
C HIS A 453 -31.27 -7.66 -10.79
N MET A 454 -30.04 -7.44 -10.32
CA MET A 454 -28.89 -7.05 -11.16
C MET A 454 -28.18 -8.26 -11.78
N SER A 455 -28.84 -9.40 -11.89
CA SER A 455 -28.36 -10.52 -12.68
C SER A 455 -28.34 -10.14 -14.17
N ILE A 456 -27.18 -9.77 -14.66
CA ILE A 456 -26.95 -9.66 -16.11
C ILE A 456 -27.04 -11.08 -16.66
N LYS A 457 -28.11 -11.37 -17.42
CA LYS A 457 -28.24 -12.63 -18.14
C LYS A 457 -27.02 -12.77 -19.07
N GLY A 458 -26.11 -13.66 -18.72
CA GLY A 458 -24.98 -14.00 -19.58
C GLY A 458 -23.63 -14.19 -18.87
N HIS A 459 -23.36 -13.49 -17.81
CA HIS A 459 -22.16 -13.72 -17.02
C HIS A 459 -22.56 -13.91 -15.55
N ARG A 460 -22.58 -15.15 -15.09
CA ARG A 460 -22.64 -15.48 -13.68
C ARG A 460 -21.39 -14.92 -13.01
N LEU A 461 -21.48 -13.69 -12.50
CA LEU A 461 -20.71 -13.32 -11.33
C LEU A 461 -21.13 -14.33 -10.28
N CYS A 462 -20.27 -15.27 -9.93
CA CYS A 462 -20.53 -16.27 -8.91
C CYS A 462 -20.54 -15.59 -7.53
N TYR A 463 -21.54 -14.76 -7.26
CA TYR A 463 -21.97 -14.46 -5.91
C TYR A 463 -22.78 -15.66 -5.42
N ARG A 464 -22.09 -16.63 -4.82
CA ARG A 464 -22.75 -17.73 -4.14
C ARG A 464 -23.54 -17.16 -2.97
N LYS A 465 -24.88 -17.20 -3.05
CA LYS A 465 -25.75 -17.01 -1.90
C LYS A 465 -25.31 -17.97 -0.80
N ASN A 466 -24.72 -17.47 0.27
CA ASN A 466 -24.71 -18.20 1.52
C ASN A 466 -26.12 -18.06 2.12
N ASN A 467 -26.91 -19.12 2.00
CA ASN A 467 -28.17 -19.27 2.73
C ASN A 467 -27.88 -19.28 4.23
N ALA A 468 -27.82 -18.10 4.83
CA ALA A 468 -28.04 -17.99 6.26
C ALA A 468 -29.52 -18.22 6.51
N LYS A 469 -29.89 -19.39 7.04
CA LYS A 469 -31.22 -19.63 7.60
C LYS A 469 -31.46 -18.55 8.65
N SER A 470 -32.37 -17.64 8.34
CA SER A 470 -32.90 -16.67 9.28
C SER A 470 -33.62 -17.40 10.39
N MET A 471 -33.05 -17.40 11.58
CA MET A 471 -33.86 -17.61 12.77
C MET A 471 -34.57 -16.29 13.06
N SER A 472 -35.87 -16.28 12.82
CA SER A 472 -36.79 -15.23 13.23
C SER A 472 -36.81 -15.14 14.75
N SER A 473 -36.39 -14.03 15.32
CA SER A 473 -36.81 -13.58 16.63
C SER A 473 -37.29 -12.14 16.54
N SER A 474 -38.52 -11.99 16.94
CA SER A 474 -39.32 -10.79 16.99
C SER A 474 -38.71 -9.68 17.85
N GLY A 475 -38.81 -8.46 17.36
CA GLY A 475 -38.95 -7.24 18.17
C GLY A 475 -37.68 -6.73 18.81
N GLY A 476 -37.15 -5.62 18.29
CA GLY A 476 -36.14 -4.83 19.01
C GLY A 476 -35.15 -4.18 18.08
N SER A 477 -34.92 -2.91 18.25
CA SER A 477 -34.02 -1.99 17.56
C SER A 477 -32.90 -2.65 16.74
N LYS A 478 -32.73 -2.22 15.51
CA LYS A 478 -31.64 -2.65 14.63
C LYS A 478 -30.29 -2.33 15.29
N LYS A 479 -29.79 -3.23 16.14
CA LYS A 479 -28.40 -3.23 16.58
C LYS A 479 -27.57 -3.68 15.38
N TYR A 480 -26.74 -2.80 14.89
CA TYR A 480 -25.66 -3.18 13.96
C TYR A 480 -24.73 -4.12 14.71
N ASN A 481 -24.88 -5.43 14.49
CA ASN A 481 -23.92 -6.40 14.98
C ASN A 481 -22.62 -6.17 14.21
N LEU A 482 -21.67 -5.52 14.86
CA LEU A 482 -20.31 -5.39 14.36
C LEU A 482 -19.73 -6.80 14.11
N PRO A 483 -19.27 -7.08 12.88
CA PRO A 483 -18.67 -8.37 12.58
C PRO A 483 -17.39 -8.53 13.37
N THR A 484 -17.41 -9.39 14.37
CA THR A 484 -16.16 -9.85 14.98
C THR A 484 -15.47 -10.82 14.04
N TRP A 485 -14.15 -10.90 14.11
CA TRP A 485 -13.30 -11.84 13.38
C TRP A 485 -13.78 -13.31 13.44
N LYS A 486 -14.61 -13.64 14.43
CA LYS A 486 -15.25 -14.95 14.62
C LYS A 486 -16.62 -15.09 13.97
N SER A 487 -17.25 -14.03 13.51
CA SER A 487 -18.56 -14.14 12.85
C SER A 487 -18.35 -14.68 11.43
N ARG A 488 -18.53 -15.99 11.29
CA ARG A 488 -18.55 -16.72 10.03
C ARG A 488 -19.70 -16.23 9.14
N GLY A 489 -19.58 -15.07 8.50
CA GLY A 489 -20.67 -14.71 7.61
C GLY A 489 -20.63 -13.39 6.90
N ILE A 490 -19.73 -12.50 7.21
CA ILE A 490 -19.73 -11.15 6.62
C ILE A 490 -18.37 -10.80 5.99
N PHE A 491 -17.53 -11.77 5.71
CA PHE A 491 -16.41 -11.54 4.80
C PHE A 491 -16.90 -11.81 3.38
N THR A 492 -17.57 -10.82 2.84
CA THR A 492 -17.73 -10.75 1.41
C THR A 492 -16.35 -10.62 0.79
N ARG A 493 -16.11 -11.27 -0.32
CA ARG A 493 -14.91 -11.23 -1.15
C ARG A 493 -14.57 -9.78 -1.53
N GLY A 494 -14.10 -8.98 -0.61
CA GLY A 494 -13.71 -7.61 -0.84
C GLY A 494 -12.21 -7.57 -1.06
N GLN A 495 -11.73 -7.89 -2.26
CA GLN A 495 -10.56 -7.20 -2.74
C GLN A 495 -11.00 -5.76 -2.94
N LEU A 496 -10.24 -4.82 -2.41
CA LEU A 496 -10.40 -3.40 -2.72
C LEU A 496 -10.14 -3.22 -4.22
N SER A 497 -11.19 -3.31 -5.02
CA SER A 497 -11.10 -3.16 -6.47
C SER A 497 -11.81 -1.88 -6.91
N PRO A 498 -11.45 -1.27 -8.05
CA PRO A 498 -12.17 -0.11 -8.57
C PRO A 498 -13.66 -0.39 -8.78
N VAL A 499 -14.02 -1.61 -9.16
CA VAL A 499 -15.42 -2.03 -9.35
C VAL A 499 -16.18 -2.03 -8.03
N ASP A 500 -15.60 -2.59 -6.97
CA ASP A 500 -16.23 -2.64 -5.64
C ASP A 500 -16.41 -1.23 -5.09
N MET A 501 -15.45 -0.32 -5.32
CA MET A 501 -15.54 1.08 -4.95
C MET A 501 -16.68 1.79 -5.68
N ILE A 502 -16.82 1.57 -7.00
CA ILE A 502 -17.91 2.15 -7.79
C ILE A 502 -19.27 1.65 -7.29
N PHE A 503 -19.41 0.35 -6.96
CA PHE A 503 -20.65 -0.15 -6.34
C PHE A 503 -20.92 0.51 -4.99
N GLN A 504 -19.88 0.76 -4.20
CA GLN A 504 -20.04 1.47 -2.92
C GLN A 504 -20.53 2.91 -3.14
N TYR A 505 -19.96 3.64 -4.09
CA TYR A 505 -20.40 4.99 -4.46
C TYR A 505 -21.87 5.00 -4.94
N ILE A 506 -22.25 4.05 -5.79
CA ILE A 506 -23.65 3.90 -6.24
C ILE A 506 -24.59 3.66 -5.05
N HIS A 507 -24.16 2.83 -4.08
CA HIS A 507 -24.96 2.54 -2.89
C HIS A 507 -25.15 3.77 -2.00
N CYS A 508 -24.17 4.62 -1.92
CA CYS A 508 -24.22 5.87 -1.16
C CYS A 508 -24.84 7.04 -1.94
N ASP A 509 -25.29 6.81 -3.18
CA ASP A 509 -25.80 7.83 -4.13
C ASP A 509 -24.75 8.92 -4.49
N GLU A 510 -23.47 8.55 -4.41
CA GLU A 510 -22.32 9.41 -4.79
C GLU A 510 -21.92 9.09 -6.25
N ILE A 511 -22.82 9.43 -7.18
CA ILE A 511 -22.68 9.02 -8.58
C ILE A 511 -21.56 9.76 -9.30
N CYS A 512 -21.31 11.02 -8.94
CA CYS A 512 -20.22 11.80 -9.53
C CYS A 512 -18.86 11.16 -9.24
N GLU A 513 -18.63 10.71 -8.03
CA GLU A 513 -17.41 10.01 -7.62
C GLU A 513 -17.28 8.67 -8.35
N ALA A 514 -18.38 7.94 -8.51
CA ALA A 514 -18.40 6.70 -9.30
C ALA A 514 -17.97 6.94 -10.76
N ILE A 515 -18.45 8.01 -11.39
CA ILE A 515 -18.10 8.40 -12.76
C ILE A 515 -16.64 8.88 -12.85
N ASN A 516 -16.18 9.66 -11.88
CA ASN A 516 -14.80 10.13 -11.83
C ASN A 516 -13.82 8.95 -11.73
N LEU A 517 -14.12 7.99 -10.86
CA LEU A 517 -13.32 6.78 -10.73
C LEU A 517 -13.36 5.93 -12.02
N LEU A 518 -14.54 5.74 -12.63
CA LEU A 518 -14.65 5.05 -13.92
C LEU A 518 -13.82 5.75 -15.01
N SER A 519 -13.84 7.07 -15.06
CA SER A 519 -13.07 7.87 -16.02
C SER A 519 -11.56 7.73 -15.82
N SER A 520 -11.10 7.43 -14.60
CA SER A 520 -9.69 7.18 -14.29
C SER A 520 -9.21 5.78 -14.72
N MET A 521 -10.15 4.86 -15.03
CA MET A 521 -9.84 3.50 -15.45
C MET A 521 -9.49 3.45 -16.95
N ASN A 522 -8.68 2.45 -17.33
CA ASN A 522 -8.27 2.27 -18.71
C ASN A 522 -9.09 1.16 -19.39
N TRP A 523 -9.95 1.53 -20.32
CA TRP A 523 -10.77 0.59 -21.10
C TRP A 523 -9.95 -0.47 -21.84
N ASN A 524 -8.77 -0.13 -22.34
CA ASN A 524 -7.94 -1.07 -23.09
C ASN A 524 -7.33 -2.18 -22.24
N THR A 525 -7.10 -1.93 -20.96
CA THR A 525 -6.50 -2.89 -20.02
C THR A 525 -7.51 -3.51 -19.06
N LEU A 526 -8.56 -2.75 -18.70
CA LEU A 526 -9.58 -3.11 -17.73
C LEU A 526 -11.00 -3.12 -18.34
N GLY A 527 -11.12 -3.38 -19.64
CA GLY A 527 -12.36 -3.26 -20.42
C GLY A 527 -13.58 -3.90 -19.76
N HIS A 528 -13.45 -5.14 -19.30
CA HIS A 528 -14.55 -5.83 -18.59
C HIS A 528 -14.95 -5.11 -17.29
N GLN A 529 -13.99 -4.65 -16.50
CA GLN A 529 -14.26 -3.92 -15.26
C GLN A 529 -14.92 -2.56 -15.55
N CYS A 530 -14.44 -1.83 -16.55
CA CYS A 530 -15.04 -0.57 -17.02
C CYS A 530 -16.49 -0.81 -17.50
N PHE A 531 -16.73 -1.85 -18.28
CA PHE A 531 -18.07 -2.19 -18.75
C PHE A 531 -19.04 -2.54 -17.61
N VAL A 532 -18.61 -3.35 -16.64
CA VAL A 532 -19.42 -3.71 -15.47
C VAL A 532 -19.76 -2.46 -14.65
N SER A 533 -18.78 -1.62 -14.39
CA SER A 533 -18.92 -0.37 -13.63
C SER A 533 -19.85 0.62 -14.33
N MET A 534 -19.62 0.88 -15.61
CA MET A 534 -20.48 1.75 -16.41
C MET A 534 -21.91 1.23 -16.45
N SER A 535 -22.09 -0.09 -16.69
CA SER A 535 -23.42 -0.71 -16.73
C SER A 535 -24.16 -0.57 -15.39
N ALA A 536 -23.45 -0.68 -14.27
CA ALA A 536 -24.03 -0.50 -12.95
C ALA A 536 -24.52 0.94 -12.74
N ILE A 537 -23.69 1.93 -13.06
CA ILE A 537 -24.03 3.37 -12.96
C ILE A 537 -25.25 3.67 -13.85
N VAL A 538 -25.17 3.30 -15.13
CA VAL A 538 -26.25 3.58 -16.09
C VAL A 538 -27.57 2.93 -15.70
N ASN A 539 -27.53 1.66 -15.26
CA ASN A 539 -28.74 0.98 -14.80
C ASN A 539 -29.32 1.60 -13.52
N HIS A 540 -28.49 2.06 -12.63
CA HIS A 540 -28.95 2.77 -11.42
C HIS A 540 -29.68 4.05 -11.78
N LEU A 541 -29.08 4.89 -12.64
CA LEU A 541 -29.65 6.15 -13.08
C LEU A 541 -30.95 5.97 -13.90
N LEU A 542 -31.00 5.01 -14.82
CA LEU A 542 -32.17 4.72 -15.65
C LEU A 542 -33.37 4.14 -14.88
N ARG A 543 -33.20 3.73 -13.65
CA ARG A 543 -34.31 3.28 -12.77
C ARG A 543 -34.98 4.42 -12.02
N GLN A 544 -34.33 5.55 -11.94
CA GLN A 544 -34.81 6.72 -11.23
C GLN A 544 -35.47 7.70 -12.19
N LYS A 545 -36.24 8.66 -11.67
CA LYS A 545 -36.78 9.75 -12.48
C LYS A 545 -35.60 10.59 -13.01
N LEU A 546 -35.56 10.79 -14.32
CA LEU A 546 -34.54 11.61 -14.93
C LEU A 546 -34.72 13.09 -14.56
N THR A 547 -33.66 13.64 -14.02
CA THR A 547 -33.48 15.09 -13.78
C THR A 547 -32.36 15.56 -14.69
N PRO A 548 -32.24 16.88 -14.97
CA PRO A 548 -31.12 17.38 -15.78
C PRO A 548 -29.74 16.97 -15.27
N GLU A 549 -29.58 16.87 -13.96
CA GLU A 549 -28.35 16.38 -13.34
C GLU A 549 -28.08 14.90 -13.67
N ARG A 550 -29.09 14.04 -13.58
CA ARG A 550 -28.98 12.61 -13.92
C ARG A 550 -28.78 12.37 -15.40
N GLU A 551 -29.34 13.23 -16.25
CA GLU A 551 -29.08 13.22 -17.69
C GLU A 551 -27.62 13.51 -17.97
N ALA A 552 -27.04 14.53 -17.34
CA ALA A 552 -25.61 14.85 -17.43
C ALA A 552 -24.72 13.70 -16.90
N GLN A 553 -25.12 13.07 -15.79
CA GLN A 553 -24.41 11.91 -15.25
C GLN A 553 -24.46 10.69 -16.18
N LEU A 554 -25.60 10.44 -16.84
CA LEU A 554 -25.74 9.38 -17.86
C LEU A 554 -24.87 9.67 -19.07
N GLU A 555 -24.87 10.89 -19.57
CA GLU A 555 -24.02 11.34 -20.66
C GLU A 555 -22.55 11.17 -20.31
N ALA A 556 -22.12 11.63 -19.14
CA ALA A 556 -20.75 11.48 -18.66
C ALA A 556 -20.34 10.01 -18.52
N SER A 557 -21.22 9.15 -18.01
CA SER A 557 -20.95 7.71 -17.88
C SER A 557 -20.76 7.02 -19.22
N LEU A 558 -21.64 7.29 -20.19
CA LEU A 558 -21.53 6.77 -21.56
C LEU A 558 -20.36 7.42 -22.31
N GLY A 559 -20.08 8.69 -22.02
CA GLY A 559 -18.95 9.44 -22.56
C GLY A 559 -17.59 8.79 -22.27
N THR A 560 -17.46 8.06 -21.17
CA THR A 560 -16.20 7.34 -20.85
C THR A 560 -15.81 6.35 -21.95
N PHE A 561 -16.78 5.83 -22.72
CA PHE A 561 -16.54 4.95 -23.84
C PHE A 561 -16.66 5.66 -25.21
N TYR A 562 -17.66 6.53 -25.41
CA TYR A 562 -17.90 7.16 -26.72
C TYR A 562 -17.00 8.39 -26.99
N ALA A 563 -16.58 9.08 -25.94
CA ALA A 563 -15.65 10.20 -26.01
C ALA A 563 -14.49 10.02 -25.02
N PRO A 564 -13.74 8.91 -25.15
CA PRO A 564 -12.72 8.56 -24.17
C PRO A 564 -11.56 9.55 -24.24
N THR A 565 -11.00 9.87 -23.08
CA THR A 565 -9.79 10.68 -22.98
C THR A 565 -8.55 9.99 -23.55
N ARG A 566 -8.58 8.66 -23.68
CA ARG A 566 -7.57 7.83 -24.36
C ARG A 566 -8.20 7.15 -25.57
N PRO A 567 -7.50 7.10 -26.71
CA PRO A 567 -7.97 6.31 -27.84
C PRO A 567 -8.23 4.86 -27.43
N LEU A 568 -9.37 4.33 -27.85
CA LEU A 568 -9.68 2.92 -27.66
C LEU A 568 -9.03 2.09 -28.76
N LEU A 569 -8.56 0.90 -28.40
CA LEU A 569 -8.13 -0.08 -29.37
C LEU A 569 -9.35 -0.66 -30.11
N ASP A 570 -9.19 -1.01 -31.38
CA ASP A 570 -10.26 -1.60 -32.19
C ASP A 570 -10.85 -2.85 -31.54
N THR A 571 -10.03 -3.67 -30.91
CA THR A 571 -10.47 -4.85 -30.16
C THR A 571 -11.42 -4.49 -29.02
N THR A 572 -11.11 -3.45 -28.24
CA THR A 572 -11.97 -2.95 -27.16
C THR A 572 -13.29 -2.42 -27.71
N VAL A 573 -13.24 -1.67 -28.80
CA VAL A 573 -14.44 -1.13 -29.46
C VAL A 573 -15.34 -2.27 -29.95
N LEU A 574 -14.79 -3.25 -30.65
CA LEU A 574 -15.54 -4.41 -31.18
C LEU A 574 -16.18 -5.23 -30.06
N GLU A 575 -15.49 -5.40 -28.94
CA GLU A 575 -15.98 -6.21 -27.81
C GLU A 575 -17.19 -5.56 -27.10
N TYR A 576 -17.16 -4.24 -26.87
CA TYR A 576 -18.15 -3.59 -25.98
C TYR A 576 -19.17 -2.72 -26.72
N ARG A 577 -18.92 -2.28 -27.94
CA ARG A 577 -19.76 -1.34 -28.69
C ARG A 577 -21.24 -1.73 -28.73
N ASP A 578 -21.54 -2.97 -29.10
CA ASP A 578 -22.93 -3.42 -29.29
C ASP A 578 -23.70 -3.47 -27.97
N GLN A 579 -23.02 -3.82 -26.88
CA GLN A 579 -23.61 -3.87 -25.55
C GLN A 579 -23.87 -2.47 -25.03
N ILE A 580 -22.91 -1.55 -25.18
CA ILE A 580 -23.03 -0.16 -24.75
C ILE A 580 -24.06 0.59 -25.57
N SER A 581 -24.18 0.32 -26.88
CA SER A 581 -25.21 0.89 -27.74
C SER A 581 -26.64 0.62 -27.25
N LYS A 582 -26.88 -0.50 -26.56
CA LYS A 582 -28.20 -0.77 -25.95
C LYS A 582 -28.53 0.20 -24.83
N TYR A 583 -27.55 0.59 -24.04
CA TYR A 583 -27.72 1.61 -22.99
C TYR A 583 -27.95 3.00 -23.57
N ALA A 584 -27.17 3.37 -24.61
CA ALA A 584 -27.33 4.64 -25.30
C ALA A 584 -28.73 4.77 -25.93
N ARG A 585 -29.26 3.71 -26.57
CA ARG A 585 -30.63 3.66 -27.11
C ARG A 585 -31.68 3.80 -26.00
N ARG A 586 -31.51 3.14 -24.87
CA ARG A 586 -32.43 3.27 -23.72
C ARG A 586 -32.45 4.71 -23.20
N PHE A 587 -31.32 5.32 -23.08
CA PHE A 587 -31.21 6.74 -22.67
C PHE A 587 -31.90 7.66 -23.70
N PHE A 588 -31.65 7.48 -24.99
CA PHE A 588 -32.31 8.25 -26.04
C PHE A 588 -33.84 8.12 -26.02
N HIS A 589 -34.37 6.90 -25.85
CA HIS A 589 -35.82 6.70 -25.67
C HIS A 589 -36.38 7.38 -24.43
N HIS A 590 -35.61 7.46 -23.36
CA HIS A 590 -36.02 8.21 -22.16
C HIS A 590 -36.12 9.72 -22.46
N LEU A 591 -35.13 10.30 -23.12
CA LEU A 591 -35.12 11.72 -23.51
C LEU A 591 -36.32 12.06 -24.42
N LEU A 592 -36.64 11.21 -25.39
CA LEU A 592 -37.80 11.38 -26.25
C LEU A 592 -39.13 11.40 -25.46
N ARG A 593 -39.26 10.51 -24.49
CA ARG A 593 -40.49 10.45 -23.67
C ARG A 593 -40.64 11.70 -22.79
N THR A 594 -39.58 12.20 -22.19
CA THR A 594 -39.59 13.40 -21.37
C THR A 594 -39.86 14.64 -22.18
N SER A 595 -39.32 14.79 -23.41
CA SER A 595 -39.61 15.91 -24.27
C SER A 595 -41.06 15.91 -24.83
N ILE A 596 -41.66 14.75 -25.05
CA ILE A 596 -43.07 14.64 -25.50
C ILE A 596 -44.06 14.97 -24.36
N THR A 597 -43.70 14.75 -23.11
CA THR A 597 -44.56 15.08 -21.95
C THR A 597 -44.48 16.54 -21.54
N LEU A 598 -43.58 17.35 -22.10
CA LEU A 598 -43.42 18.79 -21.88
C LEU A 598 -44.18 19.64 -22.94
N HIS A 599 -44.69 19.03 -23.98
CA HIS A 599 -45.62 19.61 -24.97
C HIS A 599 -47.03 19.07 -24.76
#